data_3f64ba55be60479eb1f125feee5915bd
#
_entry.id   3f64ba55be60479eb1f125feee5915bd
#
_cell.length_a   1.000
_cell.length_b   1.000
_cell.length_c   1.000
_cell.angle_alpha   90.00
_cell.angle_beta   90.00
_cell.angle_gamma   90.00
#
_symmetry.space_group_name_H-M   'P 1'
#
loop_
_entity.id
_entity.type
_entity.pdbx_description
1 polymer ?
#
loop_
_entity_poly.entity_id
_entity_poly.type
_entity_poly.pdbx_seq_one_letter_code
_entity_poly.pdbx_strand_id
1 'polypeptide(L)'
;FSIVEYIYIMSITRQNLSVIIVSYRSDHVIKNCIDSIGSEIEIVVIDNSNNFEFKKKIEFEYKNVKCILSKKNLGMGAGNNLGIKNVNKDFALILNPDVTLENNCVDEMITASKEIENFAVIAPISSKDKYPNYILDKGHNFDPVKPFKVKSVDGYAMLLNLKKLKKINDFNFFDENFFLYLEN
;
A
#
# COMPACT_ATOMS: atom_id res chain seq x y z
N PHE A 1 -28.79 -14.77 -29.75
CA PHE A 1 -28.44 -14.77 -28.32
C PHE A 1 -27.27 -13.80 -28.09
N SER A 2 -27.54 -12.61 -27.56
CA SER A 2 -26.50 -11.69 -27.18
C SER A 2 -26.02 -12.06 -25.78
N ILE A 3 -24.75 -12.46 -25.67
CA ILE A 3 -24.07 -12.63 -24.38
C ILE A 3 -23.75 -11.22 -23.93
N VAL A 4 -24.49 -10.71 -22.95
CA VAL A 4 -24.12 -9.50 -22.21
C VAL A 4 -23.06 -9.95 -21.20
N GLU A 5 -21.79 -9.78 -21.52
CA GLU A 5 -20.72 -9.87 -20.55
C GLU A 5 -20.89 -8.72 -19.54
N TYR A 6 -21.39 -9.03 -18.36
CA TYR A 6 -21.31 -8.12 -17.23
C TYR A 6 -19.85 -8.03 -16.81
N ILE A 7 -19.15 -7.01 -17.28
CA ILE A 7 -17.86 -6.64 -16.72
C ILE A 7 -18.15 -6.12 -15.31
N TYR A 8 -18.01 -6.98 -14.32
CA TYR A 8 -18.04 -6.59 -12.92
C TYR A 8 -16.77 -5.77 -12.67
N ILE A 9 -16.87 -4.47 -12.80
CA ILE A 9 -15.83 -3.55 -12.32
C ILE A 9 -15.89 -3.62 -10.80
N MET A 10 -15.03 -4.43 -10.19
CA MET A 10 -14.92 -4.46 -8.73
C MET A 10 -14.35 -3.12 -8.27
N SER A 11 -15.22 -2.27 -7.76
CA SER A 11 -14.81 -1.03 -7.12
C SER A 11 -14.07 -1.33 -5.82
N ILE A 12 -13.04 -0.55 -5.51
CA ILE A 12 -12.38 -0.62 -4.21
C ILE A 12 -13.36 -0.21 -3.12
N THR A 13 -13.33 -0.94 -2.03
CA THR A 13 -14.01 -0.65 -0.78
C THR A 13 -13.06 -0.94 0.37
N ARG A 14 -13.34 -0.43 1.57
CA ARG A 14 -12.55 -0.75 2.76
C ARG A 14 -12.50 -2.26 3.05
N GLN A 15 -13.55 -3.02 2.67
CA GLN A 15 -13.63 -4.47 2.89
C GLN A 15 -12.76 -5.30 1.94
N ASN A 16 -12.46 -4.81 0.73
CA ASN A 16 -11.60 -5.54 -0.22
C ASN A 16 -10.18 -4.94 -0.34
N LEU A 17 -9.82 -4.07 0.62
CA LEU A 17 -8.51 -3.47 0.80
C LEU A 17 -7.81 -4.08 2.01
N SER A 18 -6.52 -4.36 1.92
CA SER A 18 -5.63 -4.60 3.06
C SER A 18 -4.51 -3.57 3.07
N VAL A 19 -4.00 -3.23 4.24
CA VAL A 19 -2.80 -2.40 4.37
C VAL A 19 -1.61 -3.28 4.74
N ILE A 20 -0.47 -3.04 4.12
CA ILE A 20 0.78 -3.76 4.38
C ILE A 20 1.82 -2.76 4.88
N ILE A 21 2.42 -3.06 6.03
CA ILE A 21 3.44 -2.23 6.66
C ILE A 21 4.66 -3.10 6.94
N VAL A 22 5.82 -2.75 6.35
CA VAL A 22 7.09 -3.36 6.69
C VAL A 22 7.75 -2.57 7.80
N SER A 23 8.00 -3.20 8.94
CA SER A 23 8.55 -2.59 10.15
C SER A 23 9.93 -3.16 10.47
N TYR A 24 10.89 -2.31 10.81
CA TYR A 24 12.15 -2.71 11.39
C TYR A 24 12.51 -1.76 12.53
N ARG A 25 12.30 -2.22 13.79
CA ARG A 25 12.52 -1.43 15.01
C ARG A 25 11.73 -0.10 15.02
N SER A 26 10.52 -0.12 14.45
CA SER A 26 9.67 1.07 14.28
C SER A 26 8.58 1.20 15.37
N ASP A 27 8.75 0.53 16.50
CA ASP A 27 7.79 0.45 17.61
C ASP A 27 7.31 1.83 18.10
N HIS A 28 8.16 2.84 17.96
CA HIS A 28 7.93 4.20 18.45
C HIS A 28 7.08 5.07 17.50
N VAL A 29 6.93 4.67 16.23
CA VAL A 29 6.19 5.45 15.20
C VAL A 29 4.99 4.72 14.62
N ILE A 30 5.03 3.38 14.53
CA ILE A 30 4.04 2.58 13.81
C ILE A 30 2.60 2.74 14.33
N LYS A 31 2.43 3.08 15.61
CA LYS A 31 1.09 3.28 16.20
C LYS A 31 0.35 4.44 15.54
N ASN A 32 1.01 5.57 15.31
CA ASN A 32 0.42 6.71 14.63
C ASN A 32 0.00 6.35 13.19
N CYS A 33 0.81 5.53 12.53
CA CYS A 33 0.47 4.99 11.21
C CYS A 33 -0.82 4.17 11.26
N ILE A 34 -0.90 3.16 12.15
CA ILE A 34 -2.06 2.28 12.30
C ILE A 34 -3.31 3.07 12.67
N ASP A 35 -3.21 3.99 13.63
CA ASP A 35 -4.33 4.83 14.07
C ASP A 35 -4.89 5.68 12.94
N SER A 36 -4.04 6.12 11.99
CA SER A 36 -4.46 6.92 10.84
C SER A 36 -5.21 6.13 9.75
N ILE A 37 -5.13 4.78 9.76
CA ILE A 37 -5.79 3.90 8.80
C ILE A 37 -7.25 3.63 9.21
N GLY A 38 -7.48 3.48 10.51
CA GLY A 38 -8.76 3.09 11.08
C GLY A 38 -8.91 1.58 11.29
N SER A 39 -9.88 1.20 12.12
CA SER A 39 -10.06 -0.18 12.61
C SER A 39 -10.79 -1.12 11.64
N GLU A 40 -11.35 -0.59 10.56
CA GLU A 40 -12.20 -1.35 9.62
C GLU A 40 -11.40 -2.07 8.53
N ILE A 41 -10.13 -1.71 8.34
CA ILE A 41 -9.26 -2.25 7.29
C ILE A 41 -8.29 -3.25 7.93
N GLU A 42 -8.15 -4.41 7.30
CA GLU A 42 -7.14 -5.39 7.69
C GLU A 42 -5.73 -4.82 7.49
N ILE A 43 -4.87 -4.97 8.48
CA ILE A 43 -3.49 -4.51 8.45
C ILE A 43 -2.56 -5.71 8.66
N VAL A 44 -1.64 -5.93 7.72
CA VAL A 44 -0.58 -6.93 7.83
C VAL A 44 0.74 -6.22 8.07
N VAL A 45 1.31 -6.41 9.26
CA VAL A 45 2.63 -5.90 9.62
C VAL A 45 3.67 -6.99 9.42
N ILE A 46 4.69 -6.73 8.61
CA ILE A 46 5.86 -7.60 8.48
C ILE A 46 6.95 -7.03 9.39
N ASP A 47 7.21 -7.70 10.50
CA ASP A 47 8.27 -7.27 11.41
C ASP A 47 9.61 -7.92 11.05
N ASN A 48 10.47 -7.11 10.44
CA ASN A 48 11.83 -7.46 10.02
C ASN A 48 12.83 -7.52 11.18
N SER A 49 12.42 -7.10 12.39
CA SER A 49 13.27 -7.20 13.61
C SER A 49 13.08 -8.51 14.36
N ASN A 50 12.11 -9.34 13.95
CA ASN A 50 11.77 -10.63 14.58
C ASN A 50 11.45 -10.48 16.09
N ASN A 51 10.72 -9.42 16.45
CA ASN A 51 10.41 -9.06 17.82
C ASN A 51 9.07 -9.66 18.27
N PHE A 52 9.12 -10.75 19.03
CA PHE A 52 7.92 -11.44 19.51
C PHE A 52 7.10 -10.62 20.50
N GLU A 53 7.72 -9.81 21.33
CA GLU A 53 7.01 -8.95 22.29
C GLU A 53 6.29 -7.80 21.56
N PHE A 54 6.91 -7.23 20.54
CA PHE A 54 6.25 -6.27 19.65
C PHE A 54 5.01 -6.89 18.99
N LYS A 55 5.15 -8.09 18.41
CA LYS A 55 4.02 -8.81 17.80
C LYS A 55 2.87 -8.97 18.78
N LYS A 56 3.12 -9.53 19.97
CA LYS A 56 2.07 -9.72 20.99
C LYS A 56 1.37 -8.42 21.34
N LYS A 57 2.15 -7.36 21.55
CA LYS A 57 1.62 -6.06 21.93
C LYS A 57 0.73 -5.47 20.86
N ILE A 58 1.18 -5.44 19.61
CA ILE A 58 0.44 -4.79 18.52
C ILE A 58 -0.84 -5.55 18.15
N GLU A 59 -0.82 -6.89 18.17
CA GLU A 59 -2.01 -7.71 17.92
C GLU A 59 -2.99 -7.68 19.11
N PHE A 60 -2.53 -7.39 20.31
CA PHE A 60 -3.40 -7.20 21.47
C PHE A 60 -4.11 -5.83 21.39
N GLU A 61 -3.39 -4.78 21.06
CA GLU A 61 -3.91 -3.41 20.97
C GLU A 61 -4.86 -3.24 19.77
N TYR A 62 -4.53 -3.83 18.62
CA TYR A 62 -5.25 -3.64 17.35
C TYR A 62 -5.82 -4.96 16.82
N LYS A 63 -7.13 -5.15 16.89
CA LYS A 63 -7.81 -6.41 16.50
C LYS A 63 -7.82 -6.66 14.99
N ASN A 64 -7.62 -5.61 14.19
CA ASN A 64 -7.50 -5.67 12.73
C ASN A 64 -6.05 -5.82 12.25
N VAL A 65 -5.07 -5.92 13.16
CA VAL A 65 -3.65 -6.12 12.84
C VAL A 65 -3.25 -7.58 12.98
N LYS A 66 -2.59 -8.10 11.95
CA LYS A 66 -1.86 -9.37 11.96
C LYS A 66 -0.38 -9.08 11.77
N CYS A 67 0.46 -9.45 12.72
CA CYS A 67 1.91 -9.28 12.63
C CYS A 67 2.61 -10.59 12.26
N ILE A 68 3.44 -10.55 11.24
CA ILE A 68 4.25 -11.67 10.75
C ILE A 68 5.71 -11.38 11.04
N LEU A 69 6.33 -12.24 11.82
CA LEU A 69 7.77 -12.13 12.11
C LEU A 69 8.57 -12.71 10.94
N SER A 70 9.48 -11.94 10.39
CA SER A 70 10.45 -12.45 9.44
C SER A 70 11.64 -13.08 10.17
N LYS A 71 12.25 -14.12 9.57
CA LYS A 71 13.42 -14.80 10.19
C LYS A 71 14.68 -13.94 10.20
N LYS A 72 14.73 -12.92 9.35
CA LYS A 72 15.82 -11.96 9.18
C LYS A 72 15.27 -10.65 8.63
N ASN A 73 16.05 -9.59 8.66
CA ASN A 73 15.69 -8.37 7.95
C ASN A 73 15.71 -8.61 6.44
N LEU A 74 14.53 -8.60 5.82
CA LEU A 74 14.33 -8.85 4.39
C LEU A 74 14.54 -7.59 3.53
N GLY A 75 14.59 -6.40 4.14
CA GLY A 75 14.47 -5.13 3.44
C GLY A 75 13.01 -4.79 3.12
N MET A 76 12.82 -3.71 2.35
CA MET A 76 11.47 -3.21 2.03
C MET A 76 10.78 -4.04 0.93
N GLY A 77 11.46 -4.30 -0.19
CA GLY A 77 10.88 -5.00 -1.33
C GLY A 77 10.41 -6.41 -0.97
N ALA A 78 11.30 -7.25 -0.44
CA ALA A 78 10.95 -8.62 -0.03
C ALA A 78 9.96 -8.65 1.16
N GLY A 79 10.03 -7.67 2.07
CA GLY A 79 9.05 -7.51 3.14
C GLY A 79 7.65 -7.23 2.60
N ASN A 80 7.51 -6.29 1.66
CA ASN A 80 6.25 -6.00 0.99
C ASN A 80 5.72 -7.21 0.20
N ASN A 81 6.57 -7.91 -0.53
CA ASN A 81 6.19 -9.15 -1.23
C ASN A 81 5.66 -10.21 -0.26
N LEU A 82 6.31 -10.37 0.91
CA LEU A 82 5.82 -11.27 1.95
C LEU A 82 4.44 -10.83 2.47
N GLY A 83 4.23 -9.53 2.67
CA GLY A 83 2.93 -8.96 3.03
C GLY A 83 1.86 -9.28 2.00
N ILE A 84 2.13 -9.02 0.71
CA ILE A 84 1.20 -9.27 -0.39
C ILE A 84 0.83 -10.76 -0.49
N LYS A 85 1.76 -11.68 -0.23
CA LYS A 85 1.49 -13.13 -0.20
C LYS A 85 0.58 -13.55 0.96
N ASN A 86 0.44 -12.71 1.99
CA ASN A 86 -0.34 -13.00 3.20
C ASN A 86 -1.69 -12.26 3.25
N VAL A 87 -2.05 -11.47 2.25
CA VAL A 87 -3.37 -10.86 2.09
C VAL A 87 -4.18 -11.59 1.03
N ASN A 88 -5.49 -11.69 1.27
CA ASN A 88 -6.43 -12.33 0.34
C ASN A 88 -7.46 -11.30 -0.15
N LYS A 89 -6.95 -10.15 -0.61
CA LYS A 89 -7.76 -9.05 -1.14
C LYS A 89 -7.28 -8.68 -2.53
N ASP A 90 -8.14 -8.02 -3.28
CA ASP A 90 -7.82 -7.57 -4.64
C ASP A 90 -6.94 -6.30 -4.66
N PHE A 91 -6.92 -5.57 -3.54
CA PHE A 91 -6.19 -4.33 -3.40
C PHE A 91 -5.35 -4.32 -2.12
N ALA A 92 -4.18 -3.71 -2.20
CA ALA A 92 -3.30 -3.50 -1.05
C ALA A 92 -2.76 -2.07 -1.04
N LEU A 93 -2.80 -1.43 0.12
CA LEU A 93 -2.09 -0.18 0.37
C LEU A 93 -0.77 -0.51 1.07
N ILE A 94 0.33 -0.30 0.37
CA ILE A 94 1.67 -0.33 0.97
C ILE A 94 1.87 0.97 1.72
N LEU A 95 2.35 0.90 2.94
CA LEU A 95 2.54 2.08 3.78
C LEU A 95 3.79 1.92 4.64
N ASN A 96 4.64 2.95 4.67
CA ASN A 96 5.77 2.97 5.58
C ASN A 96 5.30 3.16 7.03
N PRO A 97 6.00 2.60 8.03
CA PRO A 97 5.58 2.63 9.43
C PRO A 97 5.59 4.03 10.08
N ASP A 98 6.25 4.99 9.47
CA ASP A 98 6.37 6.40 9.92
C ASP A 98 5.44 7.36 9.17
N VAL A 99 4.62 6.85 8.26
CA VAL A 99 3.60 7.64 7.55
C VAL A 99 2.36 7.78 8.42
N THR A 100 1.80 8.97 8.46
CA THR A 100 0.47 9.23 9.04
C THR A 100 -0.42 9.76 7.92
N LEU A 101 -1.49 9.05 7.62
CA LEU A 101 -2.47 9.47 6.63
C LEU A 101 -3.32 10.61 7.21
N GLU A 102 -3.60 11.62 6.39
CA GLU A 102 -4.57 12.64 6.74
C GLU A 102 -6.01 12.07 6.74
N ASN A 103 -6.90 12.74 7.43
CA ASN A 103 -8.31 12.35 7.47
C ASN A 103 -8.86 12.18 6.04
N ASN A 104 -9.63 11.11 5.82
CA ASN A 104 -10.20 10.73 4.54
C ASN A 104 -9.23 10.31 3.43
N CYS A 105 -7.91 10.27 3.65
CA CYS A 105 -6.94 9.94 2.60
C CYS A 105 -7.24 8.58 1.94
N VAL A 106 -7.62 7.56 2.71
CA VAL A 106 -8.02 6.25 2.16
C VAL A 106 -9.28 6.37 1.31
N ASP A 107 -10.29 7.11 1.75
CA ASP A 107 -11.55 7.30 1.02
C ASP A 107 -11.34 8.10 -0.27
N GLU A 108 -10.44 9.08 -0.25
CA GLU A 108 -10.04 9.83 -1.44
C GLU A 108 -9.31 8.94 -2.45
N MET A 109 -8.41 8.06 -2.00
CA MET A 109 -7.78 7.07 -2.90
C MET A 109 -8.81 6.09 -3.49
N ILE A 110 -9.78 5.65 -2.69
CA ILE A 110 -10.89 4.81 -3.16
C ILE A 110 -11.73 5.56 -4.20
N THR A 111 -12.00 6.84 -3.97
CA THR A 111 -12.76 7.69 -4.91
C THR A 111 -11.98 7.89 -6.20
N ALA A 112 -10.71 8.27 -6.12
CA ALA A 112 -9.84 8.40 -7.28
C ALA A 112 -9.76 7.12 -8.11
N SER A 113 -9.76 5.95 -7.47
CA SER A 113 -9.73 4.66 -8.16
C SER A 113 -10.95 4.39 -9.04
N LYS A 114 -12.09 5.02 -8.74
CA LYS A 114 -13.33 4.91 -9.54
C LYS A 114 -13.28 5.80 -10.78
N GLU A 115 -12.51 6.88 -10.72
CA GLU A 115 -12.33 7.82 -11.82
C GLU A 115 -11.25 7.37 -12.80
N ILE A 116 -10.30 6.54 -12.33
CA ILE A 116 -9.19 6.05 -13.14
C ILE A 116 -9.48 4.63 -13.60
N GLU A 117 -9.95 4.49 -14.83
CA GLU A 117 -10.10 3.18 -15.42
C GLU A 117 -8.75 2.44 -15.45
N ASN A 118 -8.76 1.20 -14.94
CA ASN A 118 -7.65 0.30 -15.21
C ASN A 118 -6.28 0.69 -14.57
N PHE A 119 -6.28 1.36 -13.42
CA PHE A 119 -5.04 1.69 -12.72
C PHE A 119 -4.26 0.44 -12.26
N ALA A 120 -2.95 0.58 -12.16
CA ALA A 120 -2.06 -0.40 -11.52
C ALA A 120 -1.65 0.07 -10.12
N VAL A 121 -1.26 1.34 -10.00
CA VAL A 121 -0.82 1.98 -8.76
C VAL A 121 -1.46 3.37 -8.67
N ILE A 122 -1.92 3.75 -7.48
CA ILE A 122 -2.31 5.11 -7.11
C ILE A 122 -1.50 5.49 -5.86
N ALA A 123 -0.96 6.70 -5.82
CA ALA A 123 -0.29 7.22 -4.64
C ALA A 123 -0.89 8.56 -4.23
N PRO A 124 -1.04 8.83 -2.91
CA PRO A 124 -1.43 10.13 -2.43
C PRO A 124 -0.29 11.14 -2.60
N ILE A 125 -0.63 12.41 -2.73
CA ILE A 125 0.35 13.49 -2.73
C ILE A 125 0.69 13.84 -1.28
N SER A 126 1.99 13.99 -0.97
CA SER A 126 2.42 14.52 0.31
C SER A 126 2.09 16.01 0.43
N SER A 127 1.39 16.38 1.49
CA SER A 127 1.05 17.80 1.77
C SER A 127 2.14 18.54 2.55
N LYS A 128 3.10 17.83 3.13
CA LYS A 128 4.11 18.38 4.05
C LYS A 128 5.51 18.45 3.49
N ASP A 129 5.77 17.74 2.39
CA ASP A 129 7.11 17.68 1.83
C ASP A 129 7.43 18.92 1.00
N LYS A 130 8.67 19.39 1.10
CA LYS A 130 9.18 20.49 0.29
C LYS A 130 9.25 20.14 -1.20
N TYR A 131 9.40 18.85 -1.50
CA TYR A 131 9.47 18.32 -2.87
C TYR A 131 8.32 17.37 -3.13
N PRO A 132 7.81 17.31 -4.37
CA PRO A 132 6.76 16.36 -4.69
C PRO A 132 7.27 14.92 -4.58
N ASN A 133 6.43 14.02 -4.08
CA ASN A 133 6.70 12.58 -3.99
C ASN A 133 6.43 11.83 -5.30
N TYR A 134 6.52 12.53 -6.42
CA TYR A 134 6.27 11.97 -7.76
C TYR A 134 7.15 12.65 -8.82
N ILE A 135 7.34 11.98 -9.93
CA ILE A 135 8.00 12.53 -11.12
C ILE A 135 6.99 12.60 -12.26
N LEU A 136 6.83 13.79 -12.84
CA LEU A 136 5.96 14.00 -14.00
C LEU A 136 6.66 13.56 -15.30
N ASP A 137 5.86 13.10 -16.25
CA ASP A 137 6.33 13.01 -17.64
C ASP A 137 6.56 14.41 -18.22
N LYS A 138 7.57 14.55 -19.08
CA LYS A 138 7.89 15.85 -19.71
C LYS A 138 6.68 16.37 -20.52
N GLY A 139 6.30 17.61 -20.24
CA GLY A 139 5.27 18.32 -21.01
C GLY A 139 3.82 18.09 -20.53
N HIS A 140 3.61 17.42 -19.39
CA HIS A 140 2.27 17.31 -18.82
C HIS A 140 1.92 18.52 -17.94
N ASN A 141 0.84 19.22 -18.32
CA ASN A 141 0.12 20.10 -17.40
C ASN A 141 -0.83 19.22 -16.57
N PHE A 142 -0.84 19.38 -15.26
CA PHE A 142 -1.72 18.65 -14.37
C PHE A 142 -2.61 19.62 -13.58
N ASP A 143 -3.80 19.15 -13.26
CA ASP A 143 -4.73 19.81 -12.33
C ASP A 143 -4.54 19.13 -10.95
N PRO A 144 -4.04 19.82 -9.93
CA PRO A 144 -3.79 19.23 -8.62
C PRO A 144 -5.07 18.79 -7.88
N VAL A 145 -6.24 19.19 -8.38
CA VAL A 145 -7.55 18.83 -7.81
C VAL A 145 -8.06 17.49 -8.35
N LYS A 146 -7.46 16.97 -9.41
CA LYS A 146 -7.87 15.72 -10.06
C LYS A 146 -6.72 14.70 -10.06
N PRO A 147 -7.03 13.38 -10.06
CA PRO A 147 -6.01 12.38 -10.30
C PRO A 147 -5.27 12.62 -11.63
N PHE A 148 -3.97 12.52 -11.63
CA PHE A 148 -3.15 12.70 -12.82
C PHE A 148 -2.08 11.62 -12.95
N LYS A 149 -1.66 11.35 -14.18
CA LYS A 149 -0.65 10.35 -14.48
C LYS A 149 0.75 10.88 -14.19
N VAL A 150 1.57 10.03 -13.56
CA VAL A 150 2.98 10.31 -13.25
C VAL A 150 3.88 9.21 -13.80
N LYS A 151 5.17 9.52 -13.93
CA LYS A 151 6.19 8.56 -14.35
C LYS A 151 6.57 7.61 -13.23
N SER A 152 6.69 8.13 -12.02
CA SER A 152 7.02 7.37 -10.82
C SER A 152 6.49 8.07 -9.57
N VAL A 153 6.35 7.31 -8.49
CA VAL A 153 6.00 7.77 -7.16
C VAL A 153 6.99 7.23 -6.14
N ASP A 154 7.11 7.92 -5.00
CA ASP A 154 7.89 7.40 -3.88
C ASP A 154 7.12 6.28 -3.18
N GLY A 155 7.85 5.24 -2.76
CA GLY A 155 7.30 3.97 -2.28
C GLY A 155 6.71 3.98 -0.87
N TYR A 156 6.60 5.13 -0.19
CA TYR A 156 6.13 5.20 1.19
C TYR A 156 4.61 5.04 1.36
N ALA A 157 3.82 5.30 0.30
CA ALA A 157 2.37 5.11 0.28
C ALA A 157 1.90 4.80 -1.15
N MET A 158 1.49 3.54 -1.41
CA MET A 158 1.07 3.08 -2.73
C MET A 158 -0.13 2.15 -2.64
N LEU A 159 -1.25 2.52 -3.24
CA LEU A 159 -2.42 1.67 -3.43
C LEU A 159 -2.23 0.83 -4.69
N LEU A 160 -2.11 -0.48 -4.53
CA LEU A 160 -1.86 -1.45 -5.58
C LEU A 160 -3.16 -2.18 -6.00
N ASN A 161 -3.39 -2.29 -7.29
CA ASN A 161 -4.38 -3.21 -7.85
C ASN A 161 -3.73 -4.58 -8.06
N LEU A 162 -3.81 -5.44 -7.03
CA LEU A 162 -3.15 -6.75 -7.03
C LEU A 162 -3.70 -7.67 -8.11
N LYS A 163 -5.00 -7.60 -8.39
CA LYS A 163 -5.64 -8.41 -9.44
C LYS A 163 -5.10 -8.08 -10.83
N LYS A 164 -4.82 -6.81 -11.09
CA LYS A 164 -4.21 -6.37 -12.35
C LYS A 164 -2.74 -6.74 -12.42
N LEU A 165 -1.99 -6.43 -11.36
CA LEU A 165 -0.56 -6.66 -11.30
C LEU A 165 -0.20 -8.15 -11.42
N LYS A 166 -0.99 -9.06 -10.81
CA LYS A 166 -0.84 -10.52 -10.96
C LYS A 166 -0.98 -11.04 -12.39
N LYS A 167 -1.63 -10.29 -13.28
CA LYS A 167 -1.77 -10.65 -14.69
C LYS A 167 -0.56 -10.28 -15.55
N ILE A 168 0.33 -9.44 -15.03
CA ILE A 168 1.50 -8.92 -15.73
C ILE A 168 2.72 -9.80 -15.41
N ASN A 169 2.70 -11.10 -15.71
CA ASN A 169 3.73 -12.13 -15.45
C ASN A 169 3.73 -12.72 -14.03
N ASP A 170 4.55 -13.79 -13.83
CA ASP A 170 4.96 -14.39 -12.54
C ASP A 170 5.74 -13.40 -11.62
N PHE A 171 5.20 -12.23 -11.46
CA PHE A 171 5.83 -11.01 -10.98
C PHE A 171 5.89 -11.02 -9.46
N ASN A 172 7.07 -10.97 -8.91
CA ASN A 172 7.29 -10.39 -7.60
C ASN A 172 7.00 -8.88 -7.74
N PHE A 173 6.05 -8.34 -6.99
CA PHE A 173 5.60 -6.94 -7.10
C PHE A 173 6.73 -5.94 -6.88
N PHE A 174 7.71 -6.33 -6.07
CA PHE A 174 8.93 -5.57 -5.80
C PHE A 174 10.15 -6.42 -6.12
N ASP A 175 11.20 -5.82 -6.65
CA ASP A 175 12.45 -6.51 -6.92
C ASP A 175 13.20 -6.77 -5.61
N GLU A 176 13.32 -8.05 -5.23
CA GLU A 176 13.96 -8.46 -3.98
C GLU A 176 15.49 -8.36 -4.00
N ASN A 177 16.10 -8.04 -5.14
CA ASN A 177 17.52 -7.76 -5.24
C ASN A 177 17.89 -6.40 -4.63
N PHE A 178 16.92 -5.49 -4.49
CA PHE A 178 17.10 -4.22 -3.80
C PHE A 178 16.65 -4.34 -2.35
N PHE A 179 17.57 -4.08 -1.44
CA PHE A 179 17.28 -4.14 0.00
C PHE A 179 16.48 -2.93 0.48
N LEU A 180 16.82 -1.75 -0.05
CA LEU A 180 16.18 -0.48 0.26
C LEU A 180 16.36 0.47 -0.95
N TYR A 181 15.30 1.18 -1.33
CA TYR A 181 15.19 2.01 -2.52
C TYR A 181 15.29 1.23 -3.86
N LEU A 182 14.73 1.78 -4.91
CA LEU A 182 14.72 1.26 -6.29
C LEU A 182 14.08 -0.14 -6.46
N GLU A 183 13.39 -0.67 -5.44
CA GLU A 183 12.69 -1.96 -5.51
C GLU A 183 11.32 -1.89 -6.20
N ASN A 184 10.85 -0.71 -6.56
CA ASN A 184 9.54 -0.40 -7.17
C ASN A 184 9.63 0.21 -8.57
#